data_d344e4add5dc84995743499b0cc8cd82
#
_entry.id   d344e4add5dc84995743499b0cc8cd82
#
_cell.length_a   1.000
_cell.length_b   1.000
_cell.length_c   1.000
_cell.angle_alpha   90.00
_cell.angle_beta   90.00
_cell.angle_gamma   90.00
#
_symmetry.space_group_name_H-M   'P 1'
#
loop_
_entity.id
_entity.type
_entity.pdbx_description
1 polymer ?
#
loop_
_entity_poly.entity_id
_entity_poly.type
_entity_poly.pdbx_seq_one_letter_code
_entity_poly.pdbx_strand_id
1 'polypeptide(L)'
;DVGNDIQVYDGRLFAVINCSHKVEVMDAYTARRITQIDIPNCRYIRFKGKYAYVSAYVGPVAMDPNAQKGAVFKVDLDTYKIVGQVTVGYQPDELAIIGGRAYVANSGGYRAPNYDSTVSVIELETMRQMYKIDVAINLSRIKADAYGNLWVSSRGNYDDVPSNLYRLEPNGGRYQVAEAMNIPASNMIISGDSLYVYSVEYSNQTSKNTVTYAIIDVKKKRVVSRKFITDGTELDIVIPYGIAIHPRNGDIYVTDAKNYVSSGVLHCYSREGVHKWSVRTGDIPAHMVFLERKQTRQ
;
A
#
# COMPACT_ATOMS: atom_id res chain seq x y z
N ASP A 1 -12.94 3.33 14.06
CA ASP A 1 -11.51 3.48 13.73
C ASP A 1 -11.20 2.87 12.37
N VAL A 2 -10.23 3.42 11.65
CA VAL A 2 -9.83 2.95 10.32
C VAL A 2 -8.45 2.30 10.41
N GLY A 3 -8.39 1.00 10.12
CA GLY A 3 -7.14 0.26 9.92
C GLY A 3 -6.55 0.61 8.57
N ASN A 4 -5.35 1.18 8.54
CA ASN A 4 -4.71 1.69 7.32
C ASN A 4 -3.65 0.74 6.74
N ASP A 5 -3.01 -0.03 7.60
CA ASP A 5 -2.03 -1.05 7.22
C ASP A 5 -1.95 -2.13 8.30
N ILE A 6 -1.58 -3.34 7.91
CA ILE A 6 -1.31 -4.45 8.82
C ILE A 6 -0.07 -5.19 8.33
N GLN A 7 0.87 -5.45 9.23
CA GLN A 7 2.12 -6.14 8.88
C GLN A 7 2.51 -7.12 9.98
N VAL A 8 3.13 -8.23 9.60
CA VAL A 8 3.79 -9.16 10.51
C VAL A 8 5.30 -9.00 10.37
N TYR A 9 5.97 -8.79 11.49
CA TYR A 9 7.41 -8.70 11.53
C TYR A 9 7.94 -9.28 12.83
N ASP A 10 8.90 -10.21 12.74
CA ASP A 10 9.56 -10.85 13.87
C ASP A 10 8.57 -11.38 14.93
N GLY A 11 7.56 -12.16 14.49
CA GLY A 11 6.54 -12.76 15.34
C GLY A 11 5.53 -11.80 15.95
N ARG A 12 5.56 -10.52 15.59
CA ARG A 12 4.65 -9.47 16.03
C ARG A 12 3.75 -9.00 14.91
N LEU A 13 2.51 -8.72 15.23
CA LEU A 13 1.52 -8.11 14.35
C LEU A 13 1.43 -6.62 14.67
N PHE A 14 1.58 -5.79 13.66
CA PHE A 14 1.48 -4.34 13.74
C PHE A 14 0.25 -3.89 12.97
N ALA A 15 -0.73 -3.29 13.66
CA ALA A 15 -1.91 -2.70 13.06
C ALA A 15 -1.82 -1.17 13.13
N VAL A 16 -1.77 -0.53 11.98
CA VAL A 16 -1.73 0.94 11.86
C VAL A 16 -3.15 1.46 11.87
N ILE A 17 -3.53 2.19 12.92
CA ILE A 17 -4.89 2.67 13.15
C ILE A 17 -4.89 4.20 13.08
N ASN A 18 -5.30 4.71 11.93
CA ASN A 18 -5.18 6.12 11.57
C ASN A 18 -5.93 7.04 12.54
N CYS A 19 -7.25 6.86 12.67
CA CYS A 19 -8.09 7.77 13.46
C CYS A 19 -7.84 7.66 14.97
N SER A 20 -7.24 6.57 15.45
CA SER A 20 -6.79 6.42 16.84
C SER A 20 -5.35 6.88 17.06
N HIS A 21 -4.68 7.40 16.02
CA HIS A 21 -3.33 7.96 16.10
C HIS A 21 -2.28 7.00 16.67
N LYS A 22 -2.38 5.70 16.35
CA LYS A 22 -1.51 4.68 16.94
C LYS A 22 -1.18 3.53 16.00
N VAL A 23 -0.06 2.89 16.29
CA VAL A 23 0.24 1.53 15.82
C VAL A 23 0.04 0.59 17.01
N GLU A 24 -0.90 -0.31 16.91
CA GLU A 24 -1.12 -1.37 17.90
C GLU A 24 -0.16 -2.52 17.63
N VAL A 25 0.53 -3.01 18.64
CA VAL A 25 1.50 -4.11 18.55
C VAL A 25 0.99 -5.29 19.34
N MET A 26 0.89 -6.43 18.68
CA MET A 26 0.37 -7.67 19.26
C MET A 26 1.32 -8.83 18.96
N ASP A 27 1.28 -9.87 19.79
CA ASP A 27 1.87 -11.16 19.45
C ASP A 27 1.08 -11.76 18.26
N ALA A 28 1.78 -12.11 17.18
CA ALA A 28 1.13 -12.51 15.94
C ALA A 28 0.41 -13.86 16.04
N TYR A 29 0.78 -14.73 17.00
CA TYR A 29 0.23 -16.07 17.15
C TYR A 29 -0.93 -16.15 18.13
N THR A 30 -0.90 -15.31 19.16
CA THR A 30 -1.90 -15.31 20.25
C THR A 30 -2.86 -14.14 20.19
N ALA A 31 -2.59 -13.15 19.35
CA ALA A 31 -3.27 -11.85 19.27
C ALA A 31 -3.27 -11.08 20.61
N ARG A 32 -2.42 -11.44 21.56
CA ARG A 32 -2.28 -10.69 22.83
C ARG A 32 -1.57 -9.37 22.56
N ARG A 33 -2.14 -8.31 23.09
CA ARG A 33 -1.56 -6.97 23.03
C ARG A 33 -0.20 -6.96 23.75
N ILE A 34 0.80 -6.39 23.09
CA ILE A 34 2.13 -6.13 23.63
C ILE A 34 2.20 -4.67 24.08
N THR A 35 1.96 -3.73 23.15
CA THR A 35 2.03 -2.29 23.38
C THR A 35 1.31 -1.51 22.29
N GLN A 36 1.33 -0.19 22.40
CA GLN A 36 1.00 0.73 21.30
C GLN A 36 2.11 1.76 21.12
N ILE A 37 2.16 2.34 19.94
CA ILE A 37 3.07 3.42 19.56
C ILE A 37 2.20 4.57 19.06
N ASP A 38 2.22 5.70 19.76
CA ASP A 38 1.38 6.84 19.42
C ASP A 38 2.05 7.66 18.30
N ILE A 39 1.41 7.72 17.15
CA ILE A 39 1.85 8.45 15.95
C ILE A 39 0.64 9.14 15.33
N PRO A 40 0.61 10.48 15.25
CA PRO A 40 -0.55 11.22 14.76
C PRO A 40 -0.86 10.88 13.30
N ASN A 41 -2.08 10.43 13.03
CA ASN A 41 -2.59 10.10 11.70
C ASN A 41 -1.63 9.23 10.88
N CYS A 42 -1.12 8.13 11.51
CA CYS A 42 -0.23 7.14 10.90
C CYS A 42 -0.91 6.43 9.73
N ARG A 43 -0.12 6.08 8.69
CA ARG A 43 -0.65 5.52 7.43
C ARG A 43 -0.11 4.13 7.11
N TYR A 44 1.18 3.98 6.91
CA TYR A 44 1.81 2.72 6.51
C TYR A 44 3.05 2.45 7.33
N ILE A 45 3.36 1.17 7.55
CA ILE A 45 4.53 0.73 8.30
C ILE A 45 5.39 -0.22 7.47
N ARG A 46 6.71 -0.02 7.48
CA ARG A 46 7.70 -0.93 6.87
C ARG A 46 8.87 -1.11 7.82
N PHE A 47 9.61 -2.21 7.65
CA PHE A 47 10.64 -2.63 8.59
C PHE A 47 12.00 -2.78 7.93
N LYS A 48 13.04 -2.49 8.71
CA LYS A 48 14.43 -2.82 8.38
C LYS A 48 15.24 -3.05 9.65
N GLY A 49 15.74 -4.28 9.82
CA GLY A 49 16.45 -4.67 11.05
C GLY A 49 15.59 -4.45 12.28
N LYS A 50 16.13 -3.82 13.30
CA LYS A 50 15.40 -3.53 14.54
C LYS A 50 14.54 -2.25 14.50
N TYR A 51 14.27 -1.71 13.33
CA TYR A 51 13.51 -0.46 13.19
C TYR A 51 12.25 -0.64 12.34
N ALA A 52 11.18 0.01 12.77
CA ALA A 52 10.02 0.28 11.96
C ALA A 52 10.05 1.73 11.47
N TYR A 53 9.49 1.94 10.27
CA TYR A 53 9.34 3.26 9.65
C TYR A 53 7.88 3.47 9.30
N VAL A 54 7.27 4.51 9.87
CA VAL A 54 5.84 4.77 9.78
C VAL A 54 5.59 6.10 9.11
N SER A 55 4.88 6.10 7.99
CA SER A 55 4.41 7.32 7.35
C SER A 55 3.20 7.88 8.10
N ALA A 56 3.08 9.19 8.18
CA ALA A 56 2.00 9.86 8.90
C ALA A 56 1.68 11.23 8.30
N TYR A 57 0.41 11.57 8.25
CA TYR A 57 -0.04 12.91 7.83
C TYR A 57 0.36 13.98 8.83
N VAL A 58 0.49 13.62 10.10
CA VAL A 58 0.74 14.50 11.26
C VAL A 58 -0.43 15.44 11.56
N GLY A 59 -0.99 16.10 10.53
CA GLY A 59 -2.19 16.92 10.61
C GLY A 59 -3.49 16.13 10.46
N PRO A 60 -4.65 16.79 10.61
CA PRO A 60 -5.96 16.14 10.51
C PRO A 60 -6.21 15.53 9.12
N VAL A 61 -7.05 14.49 9.08
CA VAL A 61 -7.57 13.90 7.85
C VAL A 61 -8.83 14.67 7.45
N ALA A 62 -8.64 15.82 6.82
CA ALA A 62 -9.70 16.70 6.38
C ALA A 62 -9.25 17.46 5.12
N MET A 63 -10.22 17.87 4.30
CA MET A 63 -9.95 18.74 3.14
C MET A 63 -9.41 20.08 3.64
N ASP A 64 -8.12 20.33 3.38
CA ASP A 64 -7.44 21.55 3.73
C ASP A 64 -6.31 21.83 2.72
N PRO A 65 -6.48 22.82 1.82
CA PRO A 65 -5.44 23.20 0.86
C PRO A 65 -4.16 23.71 1.54
N ASN A 66 -4.23 24.12 2.80
CA ASN A 66 -3.09 24.59 3.60
C ASN A 66 -2.55 23.55 4.58
N ALA A 67 -2.99 22.28 4.48
CA ALA A 67 -2.51 21.20 5.34
C ALA A 67 -0.98 21.18 5.41
N GLN A 68 -0.46 20.92 6.59
CA GLN A 68 0.98 20.81 6.81
C GLN A 68 1.58 19.57 6.13
N LYS A 69 2.89 19.58 5.93
CA LYS A 69 3.63 18.42 5.44
C LYS A 69 3.57 17.28 6.46
N GLY A 70 3.54 16.06 5.97
CA GLY A 70 3.62 14.87 6.77
C GLY A 70 5.06 14.47 7.12
N ALA A 71 5.20 13.34 7.78
CA ALA A 71 6.49 12.84 8.25
C ALA A 71 6.61 11.32 8.12
N VAL A 72 7.84 10.83 8.25
CA VAL A 72 8.15 9.43 8.53
C VAL A 72 8.80 9.36 9.91
N PHE A 73 8.28 8.48 10.75
CA PHE A 73 8.79 8.20 12.10
C PHE A 73 9.62 6.93 12.09
N LYS A 74 10.77 6.95 12.74
CA LYS A 74 11.61 5.79 13.01
C LYS A 74 11.37 5.31 14.42
N VAL A 75 10.97 4.05 14.57
CA VAL A 75 10.66 3.41 15.85
C VAL A 75 11.66 2.30 16.11
N ASP A 76 12.25 2.27 17.28
CA ASP A 76 13.08 1.17 17.76
C ASP A 76 12.16 0.05 18.27
N LEU A 77 12.30 -1.17 17.72
CA LEU A 77 11.43 -2.31 18.02
C LEU A 77 11.78 -3.05 19.31
N ASP A 78 12.92 -2.75 19.92
CA ASP A 78 13.29 -3.30 21.23
C ASP A 78 12.63 -2.50 22.37
N THR A 79 12.47 -1.19 22.17
CA THR A 79 11.91 -0.26 23.16
C THR A 79 10.53 0.29 22.80
N TYR A 80 10.10 0.13 21.55
CA TYR A 80 8.88 0.73 20.96
C TYR A 80 8.83 2.25 21.04
N LYS A 81 10.00 2.90 21.16
CA LYS A 81 10.11 4.36 21.23
C LYS A 81 10.40 4.94 19.84
N ILE A 82 9.87 6.12 19.58
CA ILE A 82 10.26 6.93 18.43
C ILE A 82 11.67 7.44 18.68
N VAL A 83 12.61 7.10 17.78
CA VAL A 83 14.03 7.47 17.86
C VAL A 83 14.47 8.39 16.73
N GLY A 84 13.55 8.76 15.83
CA GLY A 84 13.82 9.70 14.75
C GLY A 84 12.54 10.08 14.00
N GLN A 85 12.61 11.22 13.35
CA GLN A 85 11.52 11.74 12.49
C GLN A 85 12.13 12.57 11.37
N VAL A 86 11.49 12.52 10.19
CA VAL A 86 11.83 13.37 9.05
C VAL A 86 10.57 13.87 8.37
N THR A 87 10.51 15.17 8.10
CA THR A 87 9.45 15.78 7.29
C THR A 87 9.61 15.37 5.82
N VAL A 88 8.49 15.03 5.16
CA VAL A 88 8.44 14.60 3.76
C VAL A 88 7.53 15.50 2.91
N GLY A 89 6.74 14.97 2.01
CA GLY A 89 5.72 15.74 1.28
C GLY A 89 4.40 15.84 2.03
N TYR A 90 3.39 16.26 1.33
CA TYR A 90 2.04 16.39 1.88
C TYR A 90 1.33 15.06 1.88
N GLN A 91 0.73 14.71 3.03
CA GLN A 91 -0.10 13.52 3.20
C GLN A 91 0.57 12.26 2.63
N PRO A 92 1.72 11.84 3.19
CA PRO A 92 2.46 10.66 2.73
C PRO A 92 1.63 9.40 2.97
N ASP A 93 1.47 8.61 1.94
CA ASP A 93 0.82 7.30 1.97
C ASP A 93 1.87 6.17 2.09
N GLU A 94 1.85 5.19 1.20
CA GLU A 94 2.71 4.02 1.31
C GLU A 94 4.20 4.38 1.13
N LEU A 95 5.05 3.58 1.77
CA LEU A 95 6.50 3.67 1.62
C LEU A 95 7.10 2.30 1.26
N ALA A 96 8.18 2.31 0.49
CA ALA A 96 8.99 1.14 0.18
C ALA A 96 10.43 1.35 0.64
N ILE A 97 11.12 0.26 0.98
CA ILE A 97 12.52 0.32 1.42
C ILE A 97 13.39 -0.47 0.42
N ILE A 98 14.43 0.20 -0.10
CA ILE A 98 15.50 -0.44 -0.89
C ILE A 98 16.83 -0.08 -0.26
N GLY A 99 17.60 -1.08 0.10
CA GLY A 99 18.89 -0.88 0.76
C GLY A 99 18.77 -0.05 2.04
N GLY A 100 19.47 1.09 2.10
CA GLY A 100 19.46 2.04 3.22
C GLY A 100 18.47 3.19 3.09
N ARG A 101 17.55 3.15 2.13
CA ARG A 101 16.66 4.26 1.79
C ARG A 101 15.21 3.87 1.86
N ALA A 102 14.35 4.79 2.32
CA ALA A 102 12.91 4.73 2.16
C ALA A 102 12.45 5.68 1.05
N TYR A 103 11.47 5.22 0.29
CA TYR A 103 10.80 5.93 -0.80
C TYR A 103 9.35 6.08 -0.42
N VAL A 104 8.87 7.31 -0.28
CA VAL A 104 7.56 7.63 0.30
C VAL A 104 6.68 8.32 -0.73
N ALA A 105 5.57 7.73 -1.06
CA ALA A 105 4.58 8.30 -1.97
C ALA A 105 3.81 9.43 -1.25
N ASN A 106 3.93 10.66 -1.73
CA ASN A 106 3.19 11.81 -1.18
C ASN A 106 1.95 12.06 -2.02
N SER A 107 0.78 12.01 -1.39
CA SER A 107 -0.48 12.18 -2.11
C SER A 107 -0.94 13.63 -2.18
N GLY A 108 -0.89 14.33 -1.06
CA GLY A 108 -1.60 15.61 -0.94
C GLY A 108 -3.09 15.47 -1.23
N GLY A 109 -3.67 14.25 -1.06
CA GLY A 109 -5.00 13.91 -1.54
C GLY A 109 -6.12 14.75 -0.94
N TYR A 110 -5.96 15.20 0.30
CA TYR A 110 -6.90 16.11 0.98
C TYR A 110 -6.57 17.60 0.78
N ARG A 111 -5.64 17.92 -0.13
CA ARG A 111 -5.28 19.31 -0.48
C ARG A 111 -5.83 19.73 -1.84
N ALA A 112 -6.76 18.98 -2.40
CA ALA A 112 -7.33 19.32 -3.72
C ALA A 112 -7.68 20.81 -3.84
N PRO A 113 -7.35 21.47 -4.97
CA PRO A 113 -6.69 20.89 -6.16
C PRO A 113 -5.15 20.82 -6.07
N ASN A 114 -4.54 21.25 -4.94
CA ASN A 114 -3.10 21.38 -4.73
C ASN A 114 -2.46 20.07 -4.27
N TYR A 115 -2.64 19.00 -5.03
CA TYR A 115 -2.05 17.69 -4.73
C TYR A 115 -0.53 17.75 -4.62
N ASP A 116 0.09 16.81 -3.86
CA ASP A 116 1.53 16.54 -3.98
C ASP A 116 1.77 15.62 -5.20
N SER A 117 2.95 15.73 -5.81
CA SER A 117 3.32 14.95 -6.99
C SER A 117 4.61 14.16 -6.80
N THR A 118 5.10 14.06 -5.57
CA THR A 118 6.48 13.63 -5.34
C THR A 118 6.60 12.31 -4.58
N VAL A 119 7.69 11.58 -4.84
CA VAL A 119 8.21 10.55 -3.95
C VAL A 119 9.38 11.16 -3.16
N SER A 120 9.27 11.21 -1.83
CA SER A 120 10.38 11.62 -0.96
C SER A 120 11.35 10.47 -0.75
N VAL A 121 12.66 10.73 -0.87
CA VAL A 121 13.72 9.76 -0.64
C VAL A 121 14.44 10.10 0.66
N ILE A 122 14.45 9.14 1.61
CA ILE A 122 14.98 9.29 2.95
C ILE A 122 16.16 8.34 3.14
N GLU A 123 17.25 8.83 3.70
CA GLU A 123 18.31 7.99 4.25
C GLU A 123 17.89 7.49 5.63
N LEU A 124 17.79 6.18 5.81
CA LEU A 124 17.25 5.56 7.03
C LEU A 124 18.17 5.64 8.24
N GLU A 125 19.47 5.74 8.04
CA GLU A 125 20.44 5.86 9.12
C GLU A 125 20.32 7.22 9.80
N THR A 126 20.40 8.29 9.01
CA THR A 126 20.42 9.68 9.49
C THR A 126 19.04 10.29 9.64
N MET A 127 17.99 9.65 9.11
CA MET A 127 16.64 10.18 9.02
C MET A 127 16.60 11.56 8.33
N ARG A 128 17.33 11.69 7.22
CA ARG A 128 17.35 12.91 6.41
C ARG A 128 16.71 12.69 5.05
N GLN A 129 15.87 13.63 4.61
CA GLN A 129 15.39 13.65 3.23
C GLN A 129 16.54 14.03 2.31
N MET A 130 16.88 13.13 1.38
CA MET A 130 17.98 13.32 0.43
C MET A 130 17.53 14.16 -0.77
N TYR A 131 16.43 13.80 -1.37
CA TYR A 131 15.83 14.47 -2.54
C TYR A 131 14.37 14.03 -2.70
N LYS A 132 13.69 14.63 -3.65
CA LYS A 132 12.37 14.23 -4.12
C LYS A 132 12.42 13.85 -5.59
N ILE A 133 11.51 13.00 -6.02
CA ILE A 133 11.30 12.57 -7.40
C ILE A 133 9.93 13.06 -7.80
N ASP A 134 9.85 13.93 -8.82
CA ASP A 134 8.57 14.31 -9.41
C ASP A 134 8.05 13.14 -10.25
N VAL A 135 6.81 12.71 -10.00
CA VAL A 135 6.19 11.55 -10.65
C VAL A 135 4.85 11.94 -11.26
N ALA A 136 3.83 12.13 -10.45
CA ALA A 136 2.46 12.46 -10.83
C ALA A 136 1.67 12.89 -9.58
N ILE A 137 0.58 13.58 -9.75
CA ILE A 137 -0.26 14.05 -8.64
C ILE A 137 -0.90 12.89 -7.87
N ASN A 138 -1.16 13.10 -6.60
CA ASN A 138 -1.96 12.22 -5.74
C ASN A 138 -1.44 10.77 -5.70
N LEU A 139 -0.15 10.61 -5.40
CA LEU A 139 0.48 9.29 -5.30
C LEU A 139 -0.10 8.49 -4.12
N SER A 140 -0.14 7.16 -4.24
CA SER A 140 -0.77 6.30 -3.24
C SER A 140 0.07 5.09 -2.87
N ARG A 141 0.19 4.12 -3.74
CA ARG A 141 0.92 2.89 -3.51
C ARG A 141 2.32 2.98 -4.07
N ILE A 142 3.27 2.34 -3.37
CA ILE A 142 4.63 2.20 -3.85
C ILE A 142 5.17 0.83 -3.47
N LYS A 143 5.69 0.09 -4.46
CA LYS A 143 6.30 -1.23 -4.28
C LYS A 143 7.68 -1.25 -4.89
N ALA A 144 8.61 -1.96 -4.24
CA ALA A 144 9.93 -2.25 -4.79
C ALA A 144 9.95 -3.69 -5.33
N ASP A 145 10.43 -3.88 -6.54
CA ASP A 145 10.66 -5.21 -7.09
C ASP A 145 12.07 -5.75 -6.76
N ALA A 146 12.30 -7.02 -7.07
CA ALA A 146 13.59 -7.67 -6.83
C ALA A 146 14.72 -7.16 -7.74
N TYR A 147 14.39 -6.38 -8.76
CA TYR A 147 15.33 -5.83 -9.73
C TYR A 147 15.71 -4.38 -9.43
N GLY A 148 15.21 -3.84 -8.31
CA GLY A 148 15.50 -2.49 -7.85
C GLY A 148 14.65 -1.41 -8.53
N ASN A 149 13.57 -1.74 -9.25
CA ASN A 149 12.63 -0.73 -9.69
C ASN A 149 11.59 -0.44 -8.60
N LEU A 150 11.03 0.78 -8.68
CA LEU A 150 9.87 1.17 -7.90
C LEU A 150 8.65 1.28 -8.81
N TRP A 151 7.52 0.77 -8.32
CA TRP A 151 6.22 0.85 -8.98
C TRP A 151 5.34 1.75 -8.12
N VAL A 152 4.85 2.86 -8.70
CA VAL A 152 4.14 3.92 -7.97
C VAL A 152 2.80 4.19 -8.62
N SER A 153 1.72 4.13 -7.85
CA SER A 153 0.40 4.49 -8.35
C SER A 153 0.04 5.95 -8.06
N SER A 154 -0.62 6.58 -9.01
CA SER A 154 -1.31 7.87 -8.89
C SER A 154 -2.81 7.64 -8.96
N ARG A 155 -3.57 8.29 -8.08
CA ARG A 155 -5.05 8.29 -8.17
C ARG A 155 -5.58 9.30 -9.19
N GLY A 156 -4.69 10.15 -9.75
CA GLY A 156 -5.13 11.30 -10.53
C GLY A 156 -5.88 12.33 -9.68
N ASN A 157 -6.75 13.08 -10.29
CA ASN A 157 -7.57 14.10 -9.61
C ASN A 157 -9.06 13.77 -9.53
N TYR A 158 -9.44 12.55 -9.93
CA TYR A 158 -10.83 12.05 -9.99
C TYR A 158 -11.72 12.79 -11.01
N ASP A 159 -11.10 13.51 -11.95
CA ASP A 159 -11.79 14.28 -12.99
C ASP A 159 -11.09 14.06 -14.35
N ASP A 160 -10.25 14.97 -14.79
CA ASP A 160 -9.61 14.95 -16.11
C ASP A 160 -8.21 14.30 -16.12
N VAL A 161 -7.58 14.15 -14.97
CA VAL A 161 -6.31 13.41 -14.81
C VAL A 161 -6.59 12.02 -14.28
N PRO A 162 -6.48 10.97 -15.12
CA PRO A 162 -6.82 9.61 -14.74
C PRO A 162 -5.78 9.00 -13.77
N SER A 163 -6.21 7.97 -13.06
CA SER A 163 -5.30 7.09 -12.31
C SER A 163 -4.30 6.44 -13.26
N ASN A 164 -3.06 6.26 -12.80
CA ASN A 164 -2.01 5.60 -13.58
C ASN A 164 -0.96 4.94 -12.69
N LEU A 165 -0.24 4.01 -13.27
CA LEU A 165 0.92 3.34 -12.67
C LEU A 165 2.19 3.83 -13.33
N TYR A 166 3.21 4.14 -12.54
CA TYR A 166 4.52 4.60 -12.99
C TYR A 166 5.61 3.64 -12.54
N ARG A 167 6.56 3.37 -13.42
CA ARG A 167 7.78 2.65 -13.09
C ARG A 167 8.95 3.63 -12.98
N LEU A 168 9.64 3.55 -11.84
CA LEU A 168 10.84 4.33 -11.59
C LEU A 168 12.04 3.38 -11.56
N GLU A 169 13.17 3.84 -12.12
CA GLU A 169 14.42 3.07 -12.12
C GLU A 169 15.59 3.94 -11.65
N PRO A 170 16.67 3.30 -11.13
CA PRO A 170 17.86 4.03 -10.74
C PRO A 170 18.59 4.57 -11.97
N ASN A 171 19.02 5.83 -11.89
CA ASN A 171 19.86 6.49 -12.88
C ASN A 171 20.85 7.43 -12.16
N GLY A 172 22.15 7.22 -12.34
CA GLY A 172 23.19 8.09 -11.76
C GLY A 172 23.13 8.22 -10.24
N GLY A 173 22.71 7.16 -9.51
CA GLY A 173 22.58 7.18 -8.05
C GLY A 173 21.28 7.78 -7.52
N ARG A 174 20.40 8.25 -8.38
CA ARG A 174 19.04 8.72 -8.10
C ARG A 174 18.02 7.86 -8.83
N TYR A 175 16.75 7.97 -8.43
CA TYR A 175 15.65 7.39 -9.17
C TYR A 175 15.00 8.45 -10.06
N GLN A 176 14.49 8.00 -11.20
CA GLN A 176 13.70 8.80 -12.13
C GLN A 176 12.52 8.00 -12.64
N VAL A 177 11.50 8.68 -13.16
CA VAL A 177 10.40 8.04 -13.88
C VAL A 177 10.95 7.50 -15.18
N ALA A 178 10.84 6.19 -15.38
CA ALA A 178 11.26 5.52 -16.60
C ALA A 178 10.08 5.29 -17.55
N GLU A 179 8.88 5.10 -17.01
CA GLU A 179 7.70 4.76 -17.82
C GLU A 179 6.40 5.09 -17.09
N ALA A 180 5.44 5.65 -17.82
CA ALA A 180 4.03 5.68 -17.47
C ALA A 180 3.34 4.50 -18.14
N MET A 181 2.80 3.57 -17.35
CA MET A 181 2.30 2.28 -17.86
C MET A 181 0.96 2.38 -18.58
N ASN A 182 0.23 3.49 -18.45
CA ASN A 182 -1.14 3.68 -18.92
C ASN A 182 -2.10 2.59 -18.40
N ILE A 183 -1.96 2.28 -17.12
CA ILE A 183 -2.78 1.33 -16.37
C ILE A 183 -3.27 2.03 -15.12
N PRO A 184 -4.58 2.15 -14.91
CA PRO A 184 -5.10 2.64 -13.65
C PRO A 184 -4.78 1.67 -12.51
N ALA A 185 -4.47 2.20 -11.31
CA ALA A 185 -4.02 1.40 -10.19
C ALA A 185 -4.51 1.96 -8.85
N SER A 186 -5.53 1.33 -8.28
CA SER A 186 -6.01 1.62 -6.92
C SER A 186 -5.19 0.88 -5.86
N ASN A 187 -4.82 -0.38 -6.14
CA ASN A 187 -3.95 -1.17 -5.26
C ASN A 187 -3.13 -2.17 -6.07
N MET A 188 -2.04 -2.65 -5.46
CA MET A 188 -1.12 -3.57 -6.12
C MET A 188 -0.29 -4.37 -5.12
N ILE A 189 0.13 -5.57 -5.55
CA ILE A 189 1.03 -6.44 -4.79
C ILE A 189 2.02 -7.14 -5.72
N ILE A 190 3.27 -7.28 -5.28
CA ILE A 190 4.30 -8.05 -5.98
C ILE A 190 4.40 -9.44 -5.36
N SER A 191 4.41 -10.46 -6.23
CA SER A 191 4.70 -11.84 -5.87
C SER A 191 5.62 -12.44 -6.93
N GLY A 192 6.87 -12.73 -6.54
CA GLY A 192 7.91 -13.11 -7.49
C GLY A 192 8.11 -12.04 -8.56
N ASP A 193 8.09 -12.45 -9.83
CA ASP A 193 8.24 -11.56 -10.98
C ASP A 193 6.92 -10.92 -11.45
N SER A 194 5.82 -11.11 -10.70
CA SER A 194 4.50 -10.60 -11.08
C SER A 194 4.03 -9.49 -10.15
N LEU A 195 3.66 -8.36 -10.73
CA LEU A 195 2.93 -7.28 -10.06
C LEU A 195 1.46 -7.40 -10.45
N TYR A 196 0.63 -7.75 -9.48
CA TYR A 196 -0.84 -7.80 -9.61
C TYR A 196 -1.41 -6.43 -9.29
N VAL A 197 -2.24 -5.91 -10.17
CA VAL A 197 -2.84 -4.57 -10.06
C VAL A 197 -4.33 -4.67 -10.29
N TYR A 198 -5.12 -3.98 -9.46
CA TYR A 198 -6.51 -3.68 -9.78
C TYR A 198 -6.78 -2.18 -9.65
N SER A 199 -7.78 -1.71 -10.37
CA SER A 199 -8.32 -0.37 -10.23
C SER A 199 -9.83 -0.38 -10.08
N VAL A 200 -10.33 0.59 -9.32
CA VAL A 200 -11.74 0.93 -9.21
C VAL A 200 -11.85 2.40 -9.55
N GLU A 201 -12.48 2.71 -10.67
CA GLU A 201 -12.68 4.08 -11.14
C GLU A 201 -14.18 4.38 -11.25
N TYR A 202 -14.62 5.38 -10.52
CA TYR A 202 -16.02 5.83 -10.60
C TYR A 202 -16.20 6.75 -11.80
N SER A 203 -17.21 6.45 -12.62
CA SER A 203 -17.62 7.31 -13.74
C SER A 203 -18.83 8.15 -13.36
N ASN A 204 -18.67 9.47 -13.36
CA ASN A 204 -19.78 10.39 -13.15
C ASN A 204 -20.82 10.32 -14.27
N GLN A 205 -20.42 9.92 -15.48
CA GLN A 205 -21.32 9.81 -16.62
C GLN A 205 -22.27 8.61 -16.52
N THR A 206 -21.77 7.48 -16.02
CA THR A 206 -22.56 6.23 -15.91
C THR A 206 -23.05 5.96 -14.50
N SER A 207 -22.59 6.74 -13.50
CA SER A 207 -22.82 6.51 -12.06
C SER A 207 -22.43 5.09 -11.62
N LYS A 208 -21.39 4.51 -12.23
CA LYS A 208 -20.91 3.15 -11.95
C LYS A 208 -19.39 3.13 -11.78
N ASN A 209 -18.93 2.14 -11.02
CA ASN A 209 -17.53 1.80 -10.95
C ASN A 209 -17.11 0.96 -12.17
N THR A 210 -15.96 1.30 -12.74
CA THR A 210 -15.24 0.44 -13.67
C THR A 210 -14.12 -0.25 -12.91
N VAL A 211 -14.14 -1.58 -12.88
CA VAL A 211 -13.10 -2.39 -12.26
C VAL A 211 -12.19 -2.95 -13.36
N THR A 212 -10.90 -2.77 -13.20
CA THR A 212 -9.91 -3.33 -14.11
C THR A 212 -8.84 -4.10 -13.35
N TYR A 213 -8.23 -5.07 -14.03
CA TYR A 213 -7.19 -5.94 -13.50
C TYR A 213 -6.02 -6.00 -14.46
N ALA A 214 -4.80 -6.14 -13.92
CA ALA A 214 -3.62 -6.40 -14.74
C ALA A 214 -2.59 -7.23 -13.99
N ILE A 215 -1.78 -7.97 -14.74
CA ILE A 215 -0.53 -8.57 -14.28
C ILE A 215 0.59 -7.97 -15.11
N ILE A 216 1.62 -7.47 -14.44
CA ILE A 216 2.83 -6.94 -15.03
C ILE A 216 3.98 -7.86 -14.68
N ASP A 217 4.73 -8.32 -15.67
CA ASP A 217 6.02 -8.99 -15.46
C ASP A 217 7.05 -7.89 -15.13
N VAL A 218 7.47 -7.80 -13.87
CA VAL A 218 8.37 -6.73 -13.41
C VAL A 218 9.78 -6.90 -13.94
N LYS A 219 10.19 -8.13 -14.31
CA LYS A 219 11.48 -8.40 -14.94
C LYS A 219 11.50 -7.95 -16.39
N LYS A 220 10.44 -8.28 -17.15
CA LYS A 220 10.29 -7.87 -18.55
C LYS A 220 9.73 -6.46 -18.71
N LYS A 221 9.29 -5.86 -17.58
CA LYS A 221 8.76 -4.48 -17.52
C LYS A 221 7.56 -4.26 -18.46
N ARG A 222 6.67 -5.25 -18.56
CA ARG A 222 5.51 -5.19 -19.48
C ARG A 222 4.27 -5.88 -18.91
N VAL A 223 3.12 -5.45 -19.37
CA VAL A 223 1.83 -6.11 -19.09
C VAL A 223 1.83 -7.49 -19.75
N VAL A 224 1.47 -8.52 -18.99
CA VAL A 224 1.36 -9.91 -19.49
C VAL A 224 -0.07 -10.41 -19.45
N SER A 225 -0.95 -9.80 -18.66
CA SER A 225 -2.37 -10.11 -18.62
C SER A 225 -3.20 -8.88 -18.22
N ARG A 226 -4.43 -8.81 -18.73
CA ARG A 226 -5.44 -7.83 -18.32
C ARG A 226 -6.47 -8.43 -17.35
N LYS A 227 -6.19 -9.62 -16.82
CA LYS A 227 -6.98 -10.29 -15.79
C LYS A 227 -6.11 -11.25 -14.99
N PHE A 228 -6.50 -11.51 -13.75
CA PHE A 228 -5.92 -12.57 -12.91
C PHE A 228 -7.02 -13.43 -12.22
N ILE A 229 -8.28 -13.10 -12.43
CA ILE A 229 -9.43 -13.95 -12.20
C ILE A 229 -9.87 -14.43 -13.58
N THR A 230 -10.04 -15.75 -13.80
CA THR A 230 -10.09 -16.34 -15.14
C THR A 230 -11.38 -17.10 -15.44
N ASP A 231 -12.25 -17.26 -14.45
CA ASP A 231 -13.48 -18.05 -14.53
C ASP A 231 -14.77 -17.22 -14.63
N GLY A 232 -14.63 -15.89 -14.73
CA GLY A 232 -15.78 -14.98 -14.88
C GLY A 232 -16.34 -14.47 -13.54
N THR A 233 -15.87 -14.99 -12.41
CA THR A 233 -16.36 -14.59 -11.07
C THR A 233 -15.82 -13.23 -10.61
N GLU A 234 -14.94 -12.58 -11.38
CA GLU A 234 -14.56 -11.18 -11.16
C GLU A 234 -15.76 -10.23 -11.24
N LEU A 235 -16.81 -10.62 -11.94
CA LEU A 235 -18.06 -9.85 -12.07
C LEU A 235 -18.89 -9.83 -10.77
N ASP A 236 -18.62 -10.75 -9.85
CA ASP A 236 -19.27 -10.81 -8.54
C ASP A 236 -18.64 -9.82 -7.55
N ILE A 237 -17.44 -9.31 -7.85
CA ILE A 237 -16.71 -8.35 -7.02
C ILE A 237 -17.17 -6.93 -7.39
N VAL A 238 -17.83 -6.26 -6.45
CA VAL A 238 -18.38 -4.91 -6.69
C VAL A 238 -17.30 -3.84 -6.54
N ILE A 239 -16.55 -3.89 -5.43
CA ILE A 239 -15.45 -2.95 -5.13
C ILE A 239 -14.27 -3.73 -4.56
N PRO A 240 -13.33 -4.19 -5.40
CA PRO A 240 -12.10 -4.79 -4.89
C PRO A 240 -11.34 -3.79 -4.04
N TYR A 241 -10.97 -4.18 -2.82
CA TYR A 241 -10.41 -3.24 -1.85
C TYR A 241 -9.06 -3.68 -1.27
N GLY A 242 -8.84 -4.97 -1.07
CA GLY A 242 -7.57 -5.56 -0.67
C GLY A 242 -7.16 -6.68 -1.60
N ILE A 243 -5.85 -6.86 -1.75
CA ILE A 243 -5.26 -7.97 -2.50
C ILE A 243 -4.07 -8.55 -1.74
N ALA A 244 -3.98 -9.87 -1.70
CA ALA A 244 -2.84 -10.59 -1.17
C ALA A 244 -2.59 -11.87 -1.98
N ILE A 245 -1.33 -12.29 -2.06
CA ILE A 245 -0.92 -13.54 -2.72
C ILE A 245 -0.30 -14.44 -1.67
N HIS A 246 -0.81 -15.67 -1.56
CA HIS A 246 -0.29 -16.62 -0.59
C HIS A 246 1.17 -17.00 -0.93
N PRO A 247 2.12 -16.86 0.01
CA PRO A 247 3.56 -16.94 -0.30
C PRO A 247 4.03 -18.34 -0.74
N ARG A 248 3.30 -19.41 -0.40
CA ARG A 248 3.72 -20.78 -0.73
C ARG A 248 3.04 -21.34 -1.98
N ASN A 249 1.72 -21.18 -2.11
CA ASN A 249 0.95 -21.81 -3.19
C ASN A 249 0.51 -20.86 -4.29
N GLY A 250 0.69 -19.53 -4.07
CA GLY A 250 0.32 -18.52 -5.05
C GLY A 250 -1.16 -18.23 -5.14
N ASP A 251 -2.01 -18.77 -4.24
CA ASP A 251 -3.43 -18.45 -4.21
C ASP A 251 -3.64 -16.94 -4.08
N ILE A 252 -4.62 -16.43 -4.82
CA ILE A 252 -4.93 -15.00 -4.89
C ILE A 252 -6.11 -14.73 -3.96
N TYR A 253 -5.95 -13.73 -3.09
CA TYR A 253 -6.97 -13.29 -2.17
C TYR A 253 -7.38 -11.87 -2.53
N VAL A 254 -8.69 -11.66 -2.75
CA VAL A 254 -9.26 -10.34 -3.05
C VAL A 254 -10.41 -10.08 -2.09
N THR A 255 -10.41 -8.92 -1.47
CA THR A 255 -11.56 -8.50 -0.67
C THR A 255 -12.47 -7.58 -1.47
N ASP A 256 -13.76 -7.71 -1.25
CA ASP A 256 -14.82 -6.88 -1.81
C ASP A 256 -15.44 -6.02 -0.69
N ALA A 257 -15.31 -4.71 -0.80
CA ALA A 257 -15.91 -3.75 0.14
C ALA A 257 -17.38 -3.45 -0.16
N LYS A 258 -17.97 -4.06 -1.19
CA LYS A 258 -19.37 -3.89 -1.61
C LYS A 258 -19.73 -2.41 -1.84
N ASN A 259 -20.33 -1.79 -0.86
CA ASN A 259 -20.81 -0.40 -0.89
C ASN A 259 -20.22 0.44 0.26
N TYR A 260 -19.13 -0.02 0.89
CA TYR A 260 -18.48 0.60 2.05
C TYR A 260 -19.34 0.68 3.35
N VAL A 261 -20.51 0.09 3.37
CA VAL A 261 -21.45 0.13 4.52
C VAL A 261 -21.83 -1.27 4.97
N SER A 262 -22.07 -2.17 4.04
CA SER A 262 -22.38 -3.56 4.34
C SER A 262 -21.12 -4.40 4.54
N SER A 263 -21.26 -5.48 5.27
CA SER A 263 -20.17 -6.46 5.44
C SER A 263 -19.61 -6.89 4.10
N GLY A 264 -18.28 -6.87 4.02
CA GLY A 264 -17.54 -7.27 2.85
C GLY A 264 -17.43 -8.78 2.66
N VAL A 265 -16.69 -9.17 1.65
CA VAL A 265 -16.40 -10.57 1.34
C VAL A 265 -14.92 -10.73 1.05
N LEU A 266 -14.34 -11.81 1.52
CA LEU A 266 -13.02 -12.29 1.10
C LEU A 266 -13.22 -13.44 0.11
N HIS A 267 -12.65 -13.28 -1.07
CA HIS A 267 -12.61 -14.29 -2.12
C HIS A 267 -11.21 -14.89 -2.21
N CYS A 268 -11.15 -16.21 -2.36
CA CYS A 268 -9.93 -16.95 -2.61
C CYS A 268 -9.98 -17.61 -3.98
N TYR A 269 -8.95 -17.40 -4.77
CA TYR A 269 -8.76 -17.98 -6.09
C TYR A 269 -7.49 -18.82 -6.11
N SER A 270 -7.46 -19.83 -6.98
CA SER A 270 -6.20 -20.54 -7.25
C SER A 270 -5.18 -19.60 -7.89
N ARG A 271 -3.93 -20.03 -7.99
CA ARG A 271 -2.85 -19.31 -8.68
C ARG A 271 -3.21 -19.00 -10.15
N GLU A 272 -4.04 -19.84 -10.77
CA GLU A 272 -4.51 -19.68 -12.15
C GLU A 272 -5.74 -18.76 -12.25
N GLY A 273 -6.24 -18.26 -11.12
CA GLY A 273 -7.38 -17.34 -11.06
C GLY A 273 -8.75 -18.00 -11.06
N VAL A 274 -8.83 -19.28 -10.70
CA VAL A 274 -10.11 -20.00 -10.57
C VAL A 274 -10.61 -19.88 -9.14
N HIS A 275 -11.89 -19.52 -8.95
CA HIS A 275 -12.51 -19.37 -7.64
C HIS A 275 -12.48 -20.67 -6.83
N LYS A 276 -12.09 -20.58 -5.56
CA LYS A 276 -12.03 -21.69 -4.62
C LYS A 276 -13.11 -21.61 -3.55
N TRP A 277 -13.22 -20.45 -2.92
CA TRP A 277 -14.21 -20.18 -1.87
C TRP A 277 -14.33 -18.69 -1.58
N SER A 278 -15.41 -18.33 -0.92
CA SER A 278 -15.64 -16.97 -0.40
C SER A 278 -16.16 -17.03 1.02
N VAL A 279 -15.84 -16.02 1.81
CA VAL A 279 -16.31 -15.89 3.19
C VAL A 279 -16.66 -14.44 3.50
N ARG A 280 -17.72 -14.23 4.27
CA ARG A 280 -18.13 -12.91 4.75
C ARG A 280 -17.08 -12.36 5.74
N THR A 281 -16.79 -11.07 5.64
CA THR A 281 -15.88 -10.33 6.53
C THR A 281 -16.63 -9.22 7.28
N GLY A 282 -15.90 -8.44 8.06
CA GLY A 282 -16.36 -7.13 8.53
C GLY A 282 -16.49 -6.13 7.38
N ASP A 283 -16.83 -4.88 7.73
CA ASP A 283 -17.01 -3.81 6.75
C ASP A 283 -15.65 -3.34 6.24
N ILE A 284 -15.57 -2.97 4.96
CA ILE A 284 -14.39 -2.38 4.29
C ILE A 284 -13.10 -3.20 4.56
N PRO A 285 -13.05 -4.49 4.22
CA PRO A 285 -11.88 -5.32 4.43
C PRO A 285 -10.74 -4.92 3.49
N ALA A 286 -9.67 -4.29 4.01
CA ALA A 286 -8.64 -3.65 3.19
C ALA A 286 -7.32 -4.43 3.11
N HIS A 287 -6.84 -4.92 4.26
CA HIS A 287 -5.49 -5.45 4.38
C HIS A 287 -5.47 -6.85 4.93
N MET A 288 -4.54 -7.65 4.43
CA MET A 288 -4.35 -9.05 4.81
C MET A 288 -2.85 -9.34 4.96
N VAL A 289 -2.52 -10.19 5.91
CA VAL A 289 -1.18 -10.74 6.08
C VAL A 289 -1.25 -12.25 6.30
N PHE A 290 -0.24 -12.96 5.87
CA PHE A 290 -0.11 -14.38 6.12
C PHE A 290 0.85 -14.62 7.28
N LEU A 291 0.44 -15.48 8.20
CA LEU A 291 1.25 -15.91 9.32
C LEU A 291 1.65 -17.38 9.13
N GLU A 292 2.94 -17.64 9.07
CA GLU A 292 3.45 -19.01 9.02
C GLU A 292 3.61 -19.56 10.44
N ARG A 293 2.84 -20.61 10.77
CA ARG A 293 3.10 -21.41 11.97
C ARG A 293 4.21 -22.41 11.68
N LYS A 294 5.31 -22.35 12.41
CA LYS A 294 6.27 -23.46 12.45
C LYS A 294 5.51 -24.67 13.01
N GLN A 295 5.33 -25.71 12.20
CA GLN A 295 4.88 -26.99 12.75
C GLN A 295 5.96 -27.46 13.74
N THR A 296 5.66 -27.47 15.01
CA THR A 296 6.43 -28.21 16.00
C THR A 296 6.24 -29.68 15.60
N ARG A 297 7.27 -30.30 15.02
CA ARG A 297 7.29 -31.76 14.89
C ARG A 297 7.23 -32.32 16.32
N GLN A 298 6.09 -32.95 16.63
CA GLN A 298 5.97 -33.82 17.80
C GLN A 298 6.85 -35.07 17.62
#